data_e3ca237c5697a285ac604afd103bb6e9
#
_entry.id   e3ca237c5697a285ac604afd103bb6e9
#
_cell.length_a   1.000
_cell.length_b   1.000
_cell.length_c   1.000
_cell.angle_alpha   90.00
_cell.angle_beta   90.00
_cell.angle_gamma   90.00
#
_symmetry.space_group_name_H-M   'P 1'
#
loop_
_entity.id
_entity.type
_entity.pdbx_description
1 polymer ?
#
loop_
_entity_poly.entity_id
_entity_poly.type
_entity_poly.pdbx_seq_one_letter_code
_entity_poly.pdbx_strand_id
1 'polypeptide(L)'
;MKESRNPFRYSEPVPPEELLNRDDEARALLEAAASGNNSRLVAPRRYGKTSLLARVAQEAREQKGWAAVYVDFFGVLTLDDIAQRIERAYADELQGRLATWFAGVRRLLRPTLQVGGGSLPAGVEVAIDPQAEPPLVERLALPARLHEKHGTRTLVIFDEFQDILAVKERADAVIRSEIQHHGDAASYVFAGSHVGMMRELFTDRRRAFYGQAGPVDLPPLRADDVSDYLSARFKAADRGIGEALGPLLDTAAGHPQRTMLLAHVLWNLTAEGEKATEQTWLATYDRVMREVRDELRAVWTGLSPAQRRVLTTVAEGREGIYAAGRRHGGSRGGAAVKATEGLVDRGEITQDPSTTSGMRVIDPLLAAWVNEGRPGV
;
A
#
# COMPACT_ATOMS: atom_id res chain seq x y z
N MET A 1 29.20 22.91 -13.86
CA MET A 1 28.81 22.12 -12.69
C MET A 1 27.47 21.47 -13.04
N LYS A 2 27.32 20.14 -12.91
CA LYS A 2 25.98 19.53 -13.03
C LYS A 2 25.21 19.90 -11.76
N GLU A 3 24.13 20.66 -11.89
CA GLU A 3 23.19 20.83 -10.78
C GLU A 3 22.84 19.44 -10.19
N SER A 4 23.09 19.28 -8.89
CA SER A 4 22.76 18.03 -8.23
C SER A 4 21.24 17.88 -8.22
N ARG A 5 20.74 16.83 -8.86
CA ARG A 5 19.30 16.55 -8.91
C ARG A 5 18.80 16.32 -7.48
N ASN A 6 17.64 16.92 -7.14
CA ASN A 6 16.99 16.72 -5.85
C ASN A 6 16.71 15.21 -5.62
N PRO A 7 17.27 14.60 -4.55
CA PRO A 7 17.15 13.17 -4.31
C PRO A 7 15.82 12.75 -3.65
N PHE A 8 15.02 13.71 -3.17
CA PHE A 8 13.80 13.40 -2.43
C PHE A 8 12.60 13.30 -3.36
N ARG A 9 12.14 12.07 -3.61
CA ARG A 9 10.94 11.76 -4.39
C ARG A 9 9.78 11.53 -3.43
N TYR A 10 8.61 12.12 -3.70
CA TYR A 10 7.41 12.00 -2.85
C TYR A 10 6.12 11.67 -3.61
N SER A 11 6.13 11.72 -4.94
CA SER A 11 4.96 11.46 -5.79
C SER A 11 4.89 10.02 -6.30
N GLU A 12 6.00 9.31 -6.31
CA GLU A 12 6.14 7.98 -6.88
C GLU A 12 6.78 7.02 -5.86
N PRO A 13 6.58 5.70 -6.00
CA PRO A 13 7.33 4.72 -5.23
C PRO A 13 8.83 4.90 -5.44
N VAL A 14 9.59 4.80 -4.36
CA VAL A 14 11.05 4.84 -4.44
C VAL A 14 11.60 3.47 -4.85
N PRO A 15 12.72 3.44 -5.61
CA PRO A 15 13.39 2.18 -5.93
C PRO A 15 13.82 1.42 -4.66
N PRO A 16 13.91 0.08 -4.69
CA PRO A 16 14.28 -0.74 -3.53
C PRO A 16 15.56 -0.30 -2.82
N GLU A 17 16.58 0.12 -3.58
CA GLU A 17 17.87 0.58 -3.08
C GLU A 17 17.82 1.98 -2.42
N GLU A 18 16.77 2.75 -2.67
CA GLU A 18 16.54 4.06 -2.05
C GLU A 18 15.56 4.01 -0.88
N LEU A 19 14.98 2.84 -0.60
CA LEU A 19 14.00 2.66 0.46
C LEU A 19 14.64 2.89 1.83
N LEU A 20 14.15 3.90 2.53
CA LEU A 20 14.61 4.24 3.86
C LEU A 20 14.01 3.28 4.88
N ASN A 21 14.89 2.53 5.58
CA ASN A 21 14.51 1.57 6.61
C ASN A 21 13.40 0.62 6.10
N ARG A 22 13.06 -0.40 6.64
CA ARG A 22 12.04 -1.43 6.30
C ARG A 22 12.66 -2.82 6.20
N ASP A 23 13.87 -2.97 6.80
CA ASP A 23 14.59 -4.23 6.77
C ASP A 23 13.84 -5.30 7.58
N ASP A 24 13.24 -4.90 8.71
CA ASP A 24 12.52 -5.83 9.58
C ASP A 24 11.20 -6.27 8.95
N GLU A 25 10.47 -5.35 8.31
CA GLU A 25 9.22 -5.66 7.60
C GLU A 25 9.49 -6.51 6.35
N ALA A 26 10.52 -6.19 5.58
CA ALA A 26 10.92 -7.01 4.42
C ALA A 26 11.31 -8.42 4.85
N ARG A 27 12.12 -8.54 5.90
CA ARG A 27 12.53 -9.83 6.48
C ARG A 27 11.32 -10.63 6.96
N ALA A 28 10.41 -10.02 7.72
CA ALA A 28 9.21 -10.69 8.22
C ALA A 28 8.34 -11.25 7.08
N LEU A 29 8.15 -10.51 5.98
CA LEU A 29 7.41 -10.97 4.82
C LEU A 29 8.11 -12.15 4.11
N LEU A 30 9.44 -12.10 3.96
CA LEU A 30 10.22 -13.15 3.33
C LEU A 30 10.32 -14.41 4.18
N GLU A 31 10.48 -14.29 5.49
CA GLU A 31 10.51 -15.42 6.43
C GLU A 31 9.14 -16.12 6.49
N ALA A 32 8.05 -15.36 6.52
CA ALA A 32 6.72 -15.93 6.44
C ALA A 32 6.54 -16.70 5.14
N ALA A 33 6.93 -16.11 4.01
CA ALA A 33 6.87 -16.77 2.71
C ALA A 33 7.74 -18.02 2.66
N ALA A 34 8.98 -17.98 3.18
CA ALA A 34 9.87 -19.13 3.23
C ALA A 34 9.31 -20.29 4.06
N SER A 35 8.53 -19.97 5.09
CA SER A 35 7.86 -20.93 5.96
C SER A 35 6.51 -21.43 5.42
N GLY A 36 6.11 -21.05 4.19
CA GLY A 36 4.83 -21.45 3.60
C GLY A 36 3.61 -20.70 4.15
N ASN A 37 3.83 -19.59 4.86
CA ASN A 37 2.76 -18.81 5.43
C ASN A 37 2.39 -17.61 4.54
N ASN A 38 1.10 -17.28 4.55
CA ASN A 38 0.61 -16.07 3.92
C ASN A 38 0.68 -14.89 4.88
N SER A 39 0.94 -13.70 4.34
CA SER A 39 0.99 -12.45 5.08
C SER A 39 -0.01 -11.44 4.56
N ARG A 40 -0.48 -10.56 5.45
CA ARG A 40 -1.24 -9.37 5.07
C ARG A 40 -0.49 -8.11 5.50
N LEU A 41 -0.34 -7.17 4.57
CA LEU A 41 0.29 -5.87 4.80
C LEU A 41 -0.76 -4.78 4.61
N VAL A 42 -1.24 -4.22 5.72
CA VAL A 42 -2.24 -3.16 5.70
C VAL A 42 -1.60 -1.87 6.18
N ALA A 43 -1.55 -0.89 5.28
CA ALA A 43 -0.99 0.42 5.63
C ALA A 43 -1.76 1.53 4.90
N PRO A 44 -1.90 2.70 5.51
CA PRO A 44 -2.52 3.85 4.87
C PRO A 44 -1.84 4.20 3.54
N ARG A 45 -2.53 4.95 2.70
CA ARG A 45 -1.94 5.47 1.46
C ARG A 45 -0.68 6.28 1.75
N ARG A 46 0.31 6.21 0.84
CA ARG A 46 1.58 6.97 0.93
C ARG A 46 2.49 6.58 2.10
N TYR A 47 2.25 5.42 2.70
CA TYR A 47 3.06 4.89 3.80
C TYR A 47 4.27 4.03 3.36
N GLY A 48 4.55 4.00 2.04
CA GLY A 48 5.69 3.27 1.47
C GLY A 48 5.42 1.78 1.21
N LYS A 49 4.15 1.33 1.27
CA LYS A 49 3.74 -0.07 1.03
C LYS A 49 4.27 -0.60 -0.31
N THR A 50 4.01 0.09 -1.41
CA THR A 50 4.42 -0.34 -2.77
C THR A 50 5.94 -0.43 -2.91
N SER A 51 6.69 0.51 -2.32
CA SER A 51 8.16 0.45 -2.33
C SER A 51 8.71 -0.74 -1.53
N LEU A 52 8.12 -1.05 -0.36
CA LEU A 52 8.46 -2.23 0.42
C LEU A 52 8.17 -3.52 -0.37
N LEU A 53 6.99 -3.62 -0.98
CA LEU A 53 6.61 -4.79 -1.77
C LEU A 53 7.50 -5.00 -2.99
N ALA A 54 7.93 -3.91 -3.66
CA ALA A 54 8.90 -3.98 -4.75
C ALA A 54 10.25 -4.53 -4.28
N ARG A 55 10.74 -4.08 -3.12
CA ARG A 55 11.95 -4.60 -2.49
C ARG A 55 11.81 -6.09 -2.13
N VAL A 56 10.74 -6.48 -1.48
CA VAL A 56 10.47 -7.88 -1.12
C VAL A 56 10.41 -8.77 -2.37
N ALA A 57 9.79 -8.30 -3.44
CA ALA A 57 9.76 -9.02 -4.71
C ALA A 57 11.17 -9.17 -5.31
N GLN A 58 12.00 -8.14 -5.26
CA GLN A 58 13.38 -8.20 -5.73
C GLN A 58 14.20 -9.20 -4.91
N GLU A 59 14.19 -9.10 -3.59
CA GLU A 59 14.92 -10.00 -2.69
C GLU A 59 14.47 -11.48 -2.83
N ALA A 60 13.17 -11.71 -3.07
CA ALA A 60 12.66 -13.05 -3.36
C ALA A 60 13.24 -13.61 -4.69
N ARG A 61 13.32 -12.77 -5.74
CA ARG A 61 13.92 -13.20 -7.04
C ARG A 61 15.39 -13.55 -6.95
N GLU A 62 16.12 -12.98 -6.01
CA GLU A 62 17.54 -13.28 -5.75
C GLU A 62 17.73 -14.64 -5.09
N GLN A 63 16.69 -15.21 -4.48
CA GLN A 63 16.74 -16.55 -3.90
C GLN A 63 16.67 -17.64 -4.97
N LYS A 64 17.55 -18.64 -4.86
CA LYS A 64 17.59 -19.74 -5.83
C LYS A 64 16.28 -20.57 -5.80
N GLY A 65 15.67 -20.73 -6.96
CA GLY A 65 14.44 -21.52 -7.10
C GLY A 65 13.15 -20.74 -6.78
N TRP A 66 13.26 -19.42 -6.61
CA TRP A 66 12.11 -18.56 -6.38
C TRP A 66 11.78 -17.70 -7.60
N ALA A 67 10.48 -17.39 -7.74
CA ALA A 67 9.94 -16.34 -8.58
C ALA A 67 9.11 -15.38 -7.70
N ALA A 68 8.97 -14.12 -8.10
CA ALA A 68 8.13 -13.17 -7.39
C ALA A 68 7.21 -12.44 -8.37
N VAL A 69 5.92 -12.64 -8.22
CA VAL A 69 4.88 -12.09 -9.10
C VAL A 69 4.11 -11.01 -8.35
N TYR A 70 4.12 -9.80 -8.90
CA TYR A 70 3.43 -8.64 -8.34
C TYR A 70 2.19 -8.33 -9.19
N VAL A 71 1.01 -8.37 -8.57
CA VAL A 71 -0.27 -8.11 -9.21
C VAL A 71 -0.95 -6.95 -8.49
N ASP A 72 -1.23 -5.86 -9.21
CA ASP A 72 -1.99 -4.73 -8.70
C ASP A 72 -3.47 -4.90 -9.05
N PHE A 73 -4.34 -4.97 -8.04
CA PHE A 73 -5.79 -5.09 -8.21
C PHE A 73 -6.54 -3.76 -8.18
N PHE A 74 -5.83 -2.64 -8.22
CA PHE A 74 -6.48 -1.32 -8.21
C PHE A 74 -7.56 -1.20 -9.28
N GLY A 75 -8.82 -1.00 -8.86
CA GLY A 75 -9.94 -0.75 -9.75
C GLY A 75 -10.44 -1.95 -10.56
N VAL A 76 -10.20 -3.21 -10.12
CA VAL A 76 -10.81 -4.39 -10.74
C VAL A 76 -12.32 -4.40 -10.51
N LEU A 77 -13.09 -4.81 -11.52
CA LEU A 77 -14.55 -4.84 -11.49
C LEU A 77 -15.13 -6.22 -11.80
N THR A 78 -14.35 -7.10 -12.43
CA THR A 78 -14.77 -8.43 -12.87
C THR A 78 -13.73 -9.49 -12.56
N LEU A 79 -14.13 -10.77 -12.55
CA LEU A 79 -13.18 -11.89 -12.45
C LEU A 79 -12.19 -11.93 -13.62
N ASP A 80 -12.63 -11.48 -14.80
CA ASP A 80 -11.78 -11.41 -15.99
C ASP A 80 -10.70 -10.33 -15.87
N ASP A 81 -11.02 -9.16 -15.28
CA ASP A 81 -10.01 -8.13 -14.95
C ASP A 81 -8.92 -8.71 -14.06
N ILE A 82 -9.30 -9.46 -13.03
CA ILE A 82 -8.37 -10.12 -12.11
C ILE A 82 -7.50 -11.13 -12.89
N ALA A 83 -8.12 -11.99 -13.70
CA ALA A 83 -7.41 -12.99 -14.51
C ALA A 83 -6.39 -12.36 -15.45
N GLN A 84 -6.76 -11.28 -16.16
CA GLN A 84 -5.86 -10.56 -17.06
C GLN A 84 -4.68 -9.92 -16.34
N ARG A 85 -4.88 -9.36 -15.14
CA ARG A 85 -3.79 -8.77 -14.35
C ARG A 85 -2.80 -9.84 -13.86
N ILE A 86 -3.32 -10.97 -13.38
CA ILE A 86 -2.47 -12.11 -13.02
C ILE A 86 -1.66 -12.59 -14.23
N GLU A 87 -2.31 -12.79 -15.37
CA GLU A 87 -1.63 -13.22 -16.61
C GLU A 87 -0.50 -12.27 -17.01
N ARG A 88 -0.74 -10.96 -17.01
CA ARG A 88 0.29 -9.94 -17.32
C ARG A 88 1.45 -10.00 -16.34
N ALA A 89 1.17 -10.06 -15.04
CA ALA A 89 2.21 -10.11 -14.02
C ALA A 89 3.11 -11.36 -14.17
N TYR A 90 2.54 -12.50 -14.48
CA TYR A 90 3.32 -13.71 -14.78
C TYR A 90 4.10 -13.58 -16.11
N ALA A 91 3.50 -12.95 -17.14
CA ALA A 91 4.20 -12.71 -18.39
C ALA A 91 5.44 -11.83 -18.18
N ASP A 92 5.33 -10.77 -17.42
CA ASP A 92 6.42 -9.83 -17.11
C ASP A 92 7.53 -10.51 -16.31
N GLU A 93 7.19 -11.28 -15.27
CA GLU A 93 8.16 -12.00 -14.44
C GLU A 93 8.94 -13.06 -15.22
N LEU A 94 8.27 -13.75 -16.13
CA LEU A 94 8.84 -14.91 -16.85
C LEU A 94 9.55 -14.56 -18.15
N GLN A 95 9.45 -13.32 -18.65
CA GLN A 95 10.10 -12.89 -19.91
C GLN A 95 11.62 -13.10 -19.93
N GLY A 96 12.29 -13.09 -18.79
CA GLY A 96 13.75 -13.20 -18.70
C GLY A 96 14.30 -14.63 -18.48
N ARG A 97 13.55 -15.52 -17.83
CA ARG A 97 14.07 -16.83 -17.36
C ARG A 97 13.35 -18.04 -17.95
N LEU A 98 12.10 -17.90 -18.34
CA LEU A 98 11.24 -18.99 -18.79
C LEU A 98 10.42 -18.62 -20.04
N ALA A 99 10.93 -17.73 -20.87
CA ALA A 99 10.24 -17.23 -22.07
C ALA A 99 9.70 -18.35 -22.98
N THR A 100 10.45 -19.44 -23.13
CA THR A 100 10.06 -20.62 -23.93
C THR A 100 8.91 -21.40 -23.27
N TRP A 101 8.88 -21.45 -21.96
CA TRP A 101 7.80 -22.10 -21.23
C TRP A 101 6.51 -21.28 -21.27
N PHE A 102 6.61 -19.95 -21.08
CA PHE A 102 5.46 -19.06 -21.14
C PHE A 102 4.82 -19.03 -22.54
N ALA A 103 5.62 -19.14 -23.60
CA ALA A 103 5.09 -19.33 -24.95
C ALA A 103 4.25 -20.62 -25.07
N GLY A 104 4.64 -21.68 -24.35
CA GLY A 104 3.87 -22.93 -24.22
C GLY A 104 2.59 -22.75 -23.40
N VAL A 105 2.67 -22.09 -22.24
CA VAL A 105 1.51 -21.78 -21.38
C VAL A 105 0.55 -20.83 -22.08
N ARG A 106 1.05 -19.80 -22.76
CA ARG A 106 0.22 -18.88 -23.55
C ARG A 106 -0.51 -19.60 -24.70
N ARG A 107 0.03 -20.70 -25.20
CA ARG A 107 -0.63 -21.55 -26.20
C ARG A 107 -1.73 -22.41 -25.57
N LEU A 108 -1.57 -22.83 -24.30
CA LEU A 108 -2.57 -23.56 -23.50
C LEU A 108 -3.67 -22.63 -22.96
N LEU A 109 -3.36 -21.35 -22.72
CA LEU A 109 -4.29 -20.33 -22.21
C LEU A 109 -5.08 -19.59 -23.31
N ARG A 110 -4.77 -19.83 -24.59
CA ARG A 110 -5.66 -19.39 -25.64
C ARG A 110 -6.91 -20.25 -25.62
N PRO A 111 -8.12 -19.67 -25.55
CA PRO A 111 -9.32 -20.42 -25.85
C PRO A 111 -9.06 -21.07 -27.21
N THR A 112 -9.21 -22.38 -27.28
CA THR A 112 -9.06 -23.13 -28.53
C THR A 112 -10.17 -22.66 -29.47
N LEU A 113 -9.90 -21.60 -30.22
CA LEU A 113 -10.60 -21.34 -31.46
C LEU A 113 -10.27 -22.52 -32.36
N GLN A 114 -11.04 -23.59 -32.31
CA GLN A 114 -11.05 -24.58 -33.38
C GLN A 114 -11.63 -23.87 -34.60
N VAL A 115 -10.75 -23.23 -35.35
CA VAL A 115 -11.05 -22.88 -36.72
C VAL A 115 -11.01 -24.17 -37.51
N GLY A 116 -12.16 -24.84 -37.58
CA GLY A 116 -12.39 -25.83 -38.61
C GLY A 116 -12.19 -25.19 -39.97
N GLY A 117 -11.28 -25.74 -40.78
CA GLY A 117 -10.96 -25.22 -42.09
C GLY A 117 -12.23 -25.19 -42.98
N GLY A 118 -12.73 -24.00 -43.21
CA GLY A 118 -13.87 -23.72 -44.10
C GLY A 118 -14.24 -22.24 -44.00
N SER A 119 -14.47 -21.62 -45.14
CA SER A 119 -14.86 -20.21 -45.33
C SER A 119 -15.93 -19.78 -44.33
N LEU A 120 -15.67 -18.70 -43.57
CA LEU A 120 -16.58 -18.13 -42.58
C LEU A 120 -17.82 -17.49 -43.24
N PRO A 121 -19.05 -17.99 -42.97
CA PRO A 121 -20.26 -17.18 -43.13
C PRO A 121 -20.47 -16.32 -41.87
N ALA A 122 -21.06 -15.14 -42.03
CA ALA A 122 -21.43 -14.26 -40.92
C ALA A 122 -22.34 -14.98 -39.91
N GLY A 123 -21.90 -15.10 -38.65
CA GLY A 123 -22.67 -15.75 -37.58
C GLY A 123 -21.86 -16.83 -36.85
N VAL A 124 -20.62 -16.54 -36.44
CA VAL A 124 -19.85 -17.47 -35.58
C VAL A 124 -20.38 -17.37 -34.15
N GLU A 125 -21.25 -18.31 -33.76
CA GLU A 125 -21.46 -18.61 -32.35
C GLU A 125 -20.17 -19.24 -31.81
N VAL A 126 -19.50 -18.53 -30.90
CA VAL A 126 -18.40 -19.09 -30.12
C VAL A 126 -19.02 -20.15 -29.21
N ALA A 127 -18.85 -21.42 -29.55
CA ALA A 127 -19.20 -22.51 -28.65
C ALA A 127 -18.27 -22.41 -27.42
N ILE A 128 -18.81 -21.88 -26.34
CA ILE A 128 -18.15 -21.93 -25.03
C ILE A 128 -18.22 -23.39 -24.61
N ASP A 129 -17.05 -24.02 -24.46
CA ASP A 129 -16.97 -25.36 -23.89
C ASP A 129 -17.49 -25.29 -22.43
N PRO A 130 -18.62 -25.93 -22.11
CA PRO A 130 -19.18 -25.89 -20.76
C PRO A 130 -18.31 -26.59 -19.71
N GLN A 131 -17.22 -27.26 -20.12
CA GLN A 131 -16.25 -27.91 -19.24
C GLN A 131 -14.94 -27.12 -19.11
N ALA A 132 -14.78 -25.98 -19.82
CA ALA A 132 -13.61 -25.13 -19.66
C ALA A 132 -13.61 -24.48 -18.26
N GLU A 133 -12.51 -24.63 -17.53
CA GLU A 133 -12.32 -23.93 -16.27
C GLU A 133 -12.43 -22.40 -16.47
N PRO A 134 -13.03 -21.67 -15.52
CA PRO A 134 -13.10 -20.20 -15.60
C PRO A 134 -11.70 -19.61 -15.78
N PRO A 135 -11.52 -18.59 -16.63
CA PRO A 135 -10.21 -18.01 -16.90
C PRO A 135 -9.40 -17.64 -15.64
N LEU A 136 -10.06 -17.17 -14.58
CA LEU A 136 -9.41 -16.83 -13.32
C LEU A 136 -8.80 -18.06 -12.63
N VAL A 137 -9.50 -19.19 -12.59
CA VAL A 137 -9.03 -20.45 -11.96
C VAL A 137 -7.76 -20.93 -12.63
N GLU A 138 -7.72 -20.94 -13.97
CA GLU A 138 -6.52 -21.31 -14.72
C GLU A 138 -5.30 -20.42 -14.42
N ARG A 139 -5.50 -19.09 -14.24
CA ARG A 139 -4.43 -18.16 -13.92
C ARG A 139 -3.98 -18.29 -12.48
N LEU A 140 -4.89 -18.55 -11.57
CA LEU A 140 -4.55 -18.84 -10.18
C LEU A 140 -3.73 -20.12 -10.04
N ALA A 141 -3.94 -21.14 -10.89
CA ALA A 141 -3.17 -22.39 -10.89
C ALA A 141 -1.71 -22.25 -11.40
N LEU A 142 -1.31 -21.09 -11.93
CA LEU A 142 0.04 -20.90 -12.48
C LEU A 142 1.18 -21.20 -11.50
N PRO A 143 1.14 -20.82 -10.20
CA PRO A 143 2.21 -21.16 -9.26
C PRO A 143 2.39 -22.68 -9.10
N ALA A 144 1.28 -23.43 -8.97
CA ALA A 144 1.32 -24.88 -8.83
C ALA A 144 1.94 -25.56 -10.05
N ARG A 145 1.54 -25.12 -11.26
CA ARG A 145 2.11 -25.61 -12.53
C ARG A 145 3.60 -25.29 -12.69
N LEU A 146 4.04 -24.10 -12.23
CA LEU A 146 5.46 -23.73 -12.22
C LEU A 146 6.27 -24.61 -11.28
N HIS A 147 5.72 -24.86 -10.10
CA HIS A 147 6.36 -25.69 -9.10
C HIS A 147 6.48 -27.15 -9.59
N GLU A 148 5.40 -27.74 -10.10
CA GLU A 148 5.37 -29.09 -10.63
C GLU A 148 6.41 -29.29 -11.74
N LYS A 149 6.51 -28.34 -12.69
CA LYS A 149 7.36 -28.48 -13.87
C LYS A 149 8.81 -28.09 -13.63
N HIS A 150 9.09 -27.14 -12.76
CA HIS A 150 10.41 -26.51 -12.61
C HIS A 150 10.95 -26.53 -11.17
N GLY A 151 10.17 -27.01 -10.20
CA GLY A 151 10.50 -26.90 -8.77
C GLY A 151 10.56 -25.44 -8.28
N THR A 152 10.01 -24.48 -9.05
CA THR A 152 10.05 -23.07 -8.73
C THR A 152 8.97 -22.75 -7.69
N ARG A 153 9.35 -22.13 -6.59
CA ARG A 153 8.45 -21.58 -5.60
C ARG A 153 8.11 -20.13 -5.95
N THR A 154 6.86 -19.73 -5.78
CA THR A 154 6.41 -18.39 -6.17
C THR A 154 5.97 -17.58 -4.96
N LEU A 155 6.57 -16.40 -4.77
CA LEU A 155 5.99 -15.36 -3.93
C LEU A 155 5.00 -14.56 -4.76
N VAL A 156 3.72 -14.63 -4.43
CA VAL A 156 2.66 -13.88 -5.11
C VAL A 156 2.24 -12.70 -4.24
N ILE A 157 2.41 -11.49 -4.75
CA ILE A 157 2.03 -10.25 -4.08
C ILE A 157 0.78 -9.72 -4.77
N PHE A 158 -0.33 -9.65 -4.02
CA PHE A 158 -1.58 -9.01 -4.43
C PHE A 158 -1.68 -7.65 -3.76
N ASP A 159 -1.40 -6.58 -4.51
CA ASP A 159 -1.55 -5.21 -4.01
C ASP A 159 -2.96 -4.68 -4.29
N GLU A 160 -3.42 -3.72 -3.48
CA GLU A 160 -4.79 -3.19 -3.45
C GLU A 160 -5.85 -4.31 -3.42
N PHE A 161 -5.55 -5.37 -2.65
CA PHE A 161 -6.35 -6.59 -2.59
C PHE A 161 -7.81 -6.35 -2.16
N GLN A 162 -8.09 -5.29 -1.41
CA GLN A 162 -9.46 -4.94 -1.03
C GLN A 162 -10.37 -4.65 -2.22
N ASP A 163 -9.83 -4.29 -3.39
CA ASP A 163 -10.65 -3.95 -4.56
C ASP A 163 -11.40 -5.16 -5.13
N ILE A 164 -11.00 -6.40 -4.78
CA ILE A 164 -11.79 -7.60 -5.09
C ILE A 164 -13.20 -7.58 -4.50
N LEU A 165 -13.44 -6.76 -3.46
CA LEU A 165 -14.78 -6.61 -2.87
C LEU A 165 -15.77 -5.89 -3.79
N ALA A 166 -15.29 -5.16 -4.80
CA ALA A 166 -16.13 -4.54 -5.82
C ALA A 166 -16.64 -5.54 -6.86
N VAL A 167 -16.01 -6.71 -6.96
CA VAL A 167 -16.38 -7.77 -7.90
C VAL A 167 -17.59 -8.53 -7.39
N LYS A 168 -18.67 -8.57 -8.21
CA LYS A 168 -19.96 -9.13 -7.80
C LYS A 168 -19.94 -10.64 -7.55
N GLU A 169 -19.10 -11.37 -8.27
CA GLU A 169 -19.04 -12.83 -8.31
C GLU A 169 -18.29 -13.45 -7.12
N ARG A 170 -18.19 -12.75 -5.98
CA ARG A 170 -17.49 -13.25 -4.80
C ARG A 170 -16.05 -13.68 -5.11
N ALA A 171 -15.27 -12.78 -5.71
CA ALA A 171 -13.87 -13.01 -6.04
C ALA A 171 -13.04 -13.53 -4.84
N ASP A 172 -13.38 -13.10 -3.61
CA ASP A 172 -12.78 -13.59 -2.38
C ASP A 172 -12.89 -15.12 -2.24
N ALA A 173 -14.07 -15.67 -2.54
CA ALA A 173 -14.30 -17.11 -2.46
C ALA A 173 -13.60 -17.88 -3.58
N VAL A 174 -13.64 -17.35 -4.81
CA VAL A 174 -12.98 -17.99 -5.98
C VAL A 174 -11.45 -18.02 -5.78
N ILE A 175 -10.84 -16.91 -5.40
CA ILE A 175 -9.40 -16.86 -5.15
C ILE A 175 -9.03 -17.82 -4.01
N ARG A 176 -9.78 -17.81 -2.91
CA ARG A 176 -9.48 -18.66 -1.76
C ARG A 176 -9.60 -20.14 -2.07
N SER A 177 -10.58 -20.56 -2.87
CA SER A 177 -10.76 -21.96 -3.24
C SER A 177 -9.56 -22.54 -3.98
N GLU A 178 -8.87 -21.73 -4.77
CA GLU A 178 -7.69 -22.15 -5.54
C GLU A 178 -6.40 -22.10 -4.70
N ILE A 179 -6.11 -20.94 -4.09
CA ILE A 179 -4.82 -20.73 -3.43
C ILE A 179 -4.58 -21.67 -2.23
N GLN A 180 -5.66 -22.19 -1.60
CA GLN A 180 -5.54 -23.13 -0.48
C GLN A 180 -4.84 -24.46 -0.84
N HIS A 181 -4.78 -24.78 -2.12
CA HIS A 181 -4.18 -26.02 -2.63
C HIS A 181 -2.72 -25.86 -3.05
N HIS A 182 -2.16 -24.64 -2.98
CA HIS A 182 -0.83 -24.40 -3.50
C HIS A 182 0.32 -24.86 -2.58
N GLY A 183 0.06 -25.05 -1.27
CA GLY A 183 1.05 -25.62 -0.35
C GLY A 183 2.44 -24.96 -0.49
N ASP A 184 3.44 -25.81 -0.77
CA ASP A 184 4.82 -25.34 -0.97
C ASP A 184 5.08 -24.64 -2.30
N ALA A 185 4.13 -24.68 -3.23
CA ALA A 185 4.28 -24.05 -4.55
C ALA A 185 4.25 -22.53 -4.50
N ALA A 186 3.46 -21.96 -3.58
CA ALA A 186 3.33 -20.50 -3.47
C ALA A 186 3.05 -20.04 -2.05
N SER A 187 3.51 -18.82 -1.75
CA SER A 187 3.09 -18.04 -0.58
C SER A 187 2.57 -16.69 -1.04
N TYR A 188 1.63 -16.13 -0.29
CA TYR A 188 0.90 -14.93 -0.68
C TYR A 188 1.13 -13.78 0.28
N VAL A 189 1.34 -12.58 -0.27
CA VAL A 189 1.27 -11.31 0.44
C VAL A 189 0.05 -10.56 -0.05
N PHE A 190 -0.94 -10.38 0.82
CA PHE A 190 -2.13 -9.57 0.55
C PHE A 190 -1.92 -8.17 1.09
N ALA A 191 -1.74 -7.21 0.21
CA ALA A 191 -1.49 -5.83 0.59
C ALA A 191 -2.68 -4.94 0.24
N GLY A 192 -2.91 -3.90 1.04
CA GLY A 192 -4.00 -2.98 0.80
C GLY A 192 -3.86 -1.67 1.56
N SER A 193 -4.47 -0.62 1.00
CA SER A 193 -4.44 0.73 1.56
C SER A 193 -5.72 1.10 2.32
N HIS A 194 -6.81 0.37 2.13
CA HIS A 194 -8.09 0.62 2.78
C HIS A 194 -8.27 -0.28 4.00
N VAL A 195 -7.92 0.26 5.19
CA VAL A 195 -7.87 -0.48 6.46
C VAL A 195 -9.18 -1.23 6.76
N GLY A 196 -10.33 -0.56 6.61
CA GLY A 196 -11.63 -1.16 6.90
C GLY A 196 -11.98 -2.33 5.99
N MET A 197 -11.74 -2.19 4.67
CA MET A 197 -12.03 -3.26 3.71
C MET A 197 -11.08 -4.46 3.90
N MET A 198 -9.79 -4.20 4.15
CA MET A 198 -8.83 -5.26 4.48
C MET A 198 -9.19 -5.97 5.79
N ARG A 199 -9.63 -5.21 6.81
CA ARG A 199 -10.15 -5.79 8.03
C ARG A 199 -11.38 -6.67 7.75
N GLU A 200 -12.33 -6.22 6.95
CA GLU A 200 -13.49 -7.02 6.54
C GLU A 200 -13.07 -8.35 5.92
N LEU A 201 -12.13 -8.34 4.96
CA LEU A 201 -11.67 -9.55 4.28
C LEU A 201 -11.05 -10.58 5.23
N PHE A 202 -10.23 -10.15 6.19
CA PHE A 202 -9.40 -11.06 6.99
C PHE A 202 -9.90 -11.31 8.41
N THR A 203 -10.86 -10.52 8.93
CA THR A 203 -11.36 -10.66 10.31
C THR A 203 -12.87 -10.92 10.41
N ASP A 204 -13.65 -10.72 9.34
CA ASP A 204 -15.05 -11.13 9.32
C ASP A 204 -15.15 -12.65 9.06
N ARG A 205 -15.74 -13.37 10.01
CA ARG A 205 -15.94 -14.85 9.93
C ARG A 205 -16.75 -15.31 8.72
N ARG A 206 -17.49 -14.41 8.09
CA ARG A 206 -18.30 -14.71 6.88
C ARG A 206 -17.50 -14.63 5.59
N ARG A 207 -16.28 -14.09 5.64
CA ARG A 207 -15.41 -13.94 4.49
C ARG A 207 -14.49 -15.14 4.29
N ALA A 208 -14.18 -15.45 3.03
CA ALA A 208 -13.36 -16.60 2.66
C ALA A 208 -11.92 -16.50 3.20
N PHE A 209 -11.40 -15.28 3.40
CA PHE A 209 -10.06 -15.04 3.89
C PHE A 209 -9.95 -14.91 5.43
N TYR A 210 -11.02 -15.17 6.17
CA TYR A 210 -10.96 -15.12 7.63
C TYR A 210 -9.79 -15.94 8.20
N GLY A 211 -8.85 -15.29 8.90
CA GLY A 211 -7.70 -15.93 9.54
C GLY A 211 -6.67 -16.57 8.60
N GLN A 212 -6.67 -16.23 7.30
CA GLN A 212 -5.83 -16.90 6.29
C GLN A 212 -4.45 -16.24 6.08
N ALA A 213 -4.14 -15.13 6.73
CA ALA A 213 -2.86 -14.45 6.59
C ALA A 213 -2.45 -13.76 7.90
N GLY A 214 -1.17 -13.93 8.29
CA GLY A 214 -0.57 -13.25 9.43
C GLY A 214 -0.41 -11.75 9.18
N PRO A 215 -0.67 -10.87 10.16
CA PRO A 215 -0.45 -9.44 9.99
C PRO A 215 1.03 -9.10 9.98
N VAL A 216 1.43 -8.19 9.08
CA VAL A 216 2.70 -7.47 9.14
C VAL A 216 2.36 -5.99 9.22
N ASP A 217 2.83 -5.34 10.28
CA ASP A 217 2.57 -3.92 10.50
C ASP A 217 3.60 -3.07 9.76
N LEU A 218 3.17 -1.90 9.31
CA LEU A 218 4.03 -0.90 8.69
C LEU A 218 4.01 0.38 9.55
N PRO A 219 4.90 0.48 10.56
CA PRO A 219 4.93 1.62 11.47
C PRO A 219 5.45 2.89 10.79
N PRO A 220 5.30 4.08 11.43
CA PRO A 220 6.01 5.27 11.01
C PRO A 220 7.53 5.04 10.95
N LEU A 221 8.22 5.80 10.11
CA LEU A 221 9.68 5.79 10.07
C LEU A 221 10.25 6.29 11.40
N ARG A 222 11.33 5.68 11.86
CA ARG A 222 12.01 6.09 13.10
C ARG A 222 12.72 7.42 12.87
N ALA A 223 12.63 8.32 13.84
CA ALA A 223 13.22 9.65 13.74
C ALA A 223 14.75 9.60 13.51
N ASP A 224 15.47 8.69 14.18
CA ASP A 224 16.90 8.53 14.01
C ASP A 224 17.27 8.14 12.57
N ASP A 225 16.58 7.15 11.99
CA ASP A 225 16.85 6.69 10.63
C ASP A 225 16.55 7.79 9.60
N VAL A 226 15.47 8.56 9.82
CA VAL A 226 15.12 9.71 8.99
C VAL A 226 16.19 10.80 9.10
N SER A 227 16.63 11.11 10.32
CA SER A 227 17.68 12.10 10.59
C SER A 227 18.96 11.77 9.83
N ASP A 228 19.44 10.54 9.96
CA ASP A 228 20.66 10.06 9.31
C ASP A 228 20.54 10.11 7.78
N TYR A 229 19.42 9.62 7.26
CA TYR A 229 19.15 9.62 5.81
C TYR A 229 19.13 11.03 5.24
N LEU A 230 18.36 11.94 5.84
CA LEU A 230 18.26 13.32 5.39
C LEU A 230 19.62 14.03 5.46
N SER A 231 20.32 13.93 6.59
CA SER A 231 21.63 14.54 6.80
C SER A 231 22.66 14.06 5.77
N ALA A 232 22.69 12.77 5.48
CA ALA A 232 23.59 12.18 4.49
C ALA A 232 23.29 12.71 3.06
N ARG A 233 22.00 12.78 2.68
CA ARG A 233 21.59 13.25 1.34
C ARG A 233 21.87 14.74 1.13
N PHE A 234 21.60 15.59 2.14
CA PHE A 234 21.94 17.00 2.10
C PHE A 234 23.45 17.21 1.98
N LYS A 235 24.23 16.51 2.82
CA LYS A 235 25.70 16.59 2.81
C LYS A 235 26.30 16.13 1.47
N ALA A 236 25.77 15.09 0.87
CA ALA A 236 26.24 14.57 -0.42
C ALA A 236 26.12 15.58 -1.57
N ALA A 237 25.28 16.62 -1.42
CA ALA A 237 25.10 17.68 -2.38
C ALA A 237 25.64 19.05 -1.90
N ASP A 238 26.58 19.03 -0.99
CA ASP A 238 27.17 20.22 -0.38
C ASP A 238 26.11 21.18 0.21
N ARG A 239 25.08 20.62 0.85
CA ARG A 239 24.03 21.35 1.59
C ARG A 239 23.99 20.88 3.03
N GLY A 240 23.61 21.76 3.93
CA GLY A 240 23.36 21.39 5.33
C GLY A 240 21.88 21.47 5.66
N ILE A 241 21.31 20.41 6.30
CA ILE A 241 19.93 20.46 6.77
C ILE A 241 19.76 21.41 7.99
N GLY A 242 20.83 21.64 8.75
CA GLY A 242 20.94 22.67 9.77
C GLY A 242 19.82 22.67 10.81
N GLU A 243 19.32 23.88 11.12
CA GLU A 243 18.26 24.10 12.12
C GLU A 243 16.89 23.56 11.71
N ALA A 244 16.71 23.22 10.42
CA ALA A 244 15.45 22.71 9.90
C ALA A 244 15.20 21.23 10.23
N LEU A 245 16.22 20.45 10.66
CA LEU A 245 16.11 19.02 10.88
C LEU A 245 15.07 18.67 11.97
N GLY A 246 15.22 19.25 13.15
CA GLY A 246 14.29 18.99 14.28
C GLY A 246 12.85 19.29 13.92
N PRO A 247 12.54 20.54 13.49
CA PRO A 247 11.20 20.91 13.06
C PRO A 247 10.63 20.05 11.93
N LEU A 248 11.45 19.57 10.99
CA LEU A 248 11.03 18.66 9.93
C LEU A 248 10.61 17.29 10.50
N LEU A 249 11.43 16.71 11.39
CA LEU A 249 11.14 15.44 12.03
C LEU A 249 9.83 15.49 12.83
N ASP A 250 9.66 16.56 13.61
CA ASP A 250 8.45 16.77 14.42
C ASP A 250 7.20 16.93 13.55
N THR A 251 7.31 17.72 12.47
CA THR A 251 6.19 17.96 11.56
C THR A 251 5.84 16.72 10.74
N ALA A 252 6.83 15.97 10.26
CA ALA A 252 6.60 14.76 9.47
C ALA A 252 6.12 13.58 10.32
N ALA A 253 6.44 13.55 11.62
CA ALA A 253 6.08 12.51 12.58
C ALA A 253 6.29 11.09 12.04
N GLY A 254 7.36 10.87 11.28
CA GLY A 254 7.71 9.60 10.65
C GLY A 254 6.82 9.18 9.47
N HIS A 255 5.92 10.06 8.97
CA HIS A 255 5.12 9.76 7.80
C HIS A 255 5.98 9.79 6.53
N PRO A 256 6.18 8.65 5.81
CA PRO A 256 7.19 8.56 4.77
C PRO A 256 7.05 9.61 3.67
N GLN A 257 5.87 9.74 3.08
CA GLN A 257 5.65 10.69 1.97
C GLN A 257 5.75 12.15 2.43
N ARG A 258 5.27 12.49 3.64
CA ARG A 258 5.35 13.87 4.18
C ARG A 258 6.79 14.23 4.53
N THR A 259 7.58 13.28 5.02
CA THR A 259 9.04 13.45 5.22
C THR A 259 9.72 13.81 3.90
N MET A 260 9.47 13.03 2.84
CA MET A 260 10.09 13.27 1.53
C MET A 260 9.60 14.57 0.90
N LEU A 261 8.33 14.94 1.03
CA LEU A 261 7.79 16.21 0.53
C LEU A 261 8.45 17.42 1.22
N LEU A 262 8.51 17.40 2.56
CA LEU A 262 9.16 18.46 3.33
C LEU A 262 10.64 18.57 2.98
N ALA A 263 11.34 17.43 2.91
CA ALA A 263 12.75 17.39 2.53
C ALA A 263 12.99 17.87 1.10
N HIS A 264 12.10 17.55 0.16
CA HIS A 264 12.16 18.02 -1.23
C HIS A 264 12.10 19.55 -1.33
N VAL A 265 11.13 20.15 -0.64
CA VAL A 265 10.96 21.60 -0.66
C VAL A 265 12.09 22.30 0.07
N LEU A 266 12.52 21.76 1.23
CA LEU A 266 13.66 22.28 2.00
C LEU A 266 14.95 22.26 1.17
N TRP A 267 15.22 21.18 0.46
CA TRP A 267 16.35 21.05 -0.45
C TRP A 267 16.37 22.17 -1.51
N ASN A 268 15.22 22.41 -2.14
CA ASN A 268 15.11 23.41 -3.19
C ASN A 268 15.27 24.86 -2.66
N LEU A 269 15.03 25.08 -1.36
CA LEU A 269 15.19 26.37 -0.69
C LEU A 269 16.56 26.56 -0.02
N THR A 270 17.38 25.52 0.05
CA THR A 270 18.73 25.57 0.62
C THR A 270 19.74 25.58 -0.53
N ALA A 271 20.52 26.64 -0.67
CA ALA A 271 21.52 26.72 -1.71
C ALA A 271 22.72 25.81 -1.46
N GLU A 272 23.45 25.45 -2.53
CA GLU A 272 24.71 24.69 -2.46
C GLU A 272 25.76 25.50 -1.66
N GLY A 273 26.46 24.83 -0.75
CA GLY A 273 27.39 25.47 0.19
C GLY A 273 26.72 26.08 1.43
N GLU A 274 25.38 26.08 1.50
CA GLU A 274 24.64 26.70 2.62
C GLU A 274 24.00 25.66 3.56
N LYS A 275 23.61 26.13 4.76
CA LYS A 275 22.82 25.36 5.72
C LYS A 275 21.43 25.98 5.86
N ALA A 276 20.42 25.12 5.92
CA ALA A 276 19.05 25.57 6.20
C ALA A 276 18.96 26.19 7.61
N THR A 277 18.35 27.36 7.67
CA THR A 277 18.07 28.13 8.89
C THR A 277 16.62 27.90 9.33
N GLU A 278 16.25 28.40 10.51
CA GLU A 278 14.85 28.48 10.95
C GLU A 278 13.97 29.21 9.93
N GLN A 279 14.48 30.29 9.33
CA GLN A 279 13.73 31.03 8.29
C GLN A 279 13.51 30.19 7.03
N THR A 280 14.51 29.38 6.61
CA THR A 280 14.38 28.43 5.51
C THR A 280 13.31 27.39 5.83
N TRP A 281 13.26 26.90 7.08
CA TRP A 281 12.24 25.99 7.52
C TRP A 281 10.83 26.59 7.46
N LEU A 282 10.62 27.78 8.00
CA LEU A 282 9.32 28.46 7.96
C LEU A 282 8.82 28.65 6.53
N ALA A 283 9.71 29.05 5.61
CA ALA A 283 9.39 29.16 4.18
C ALA A 283 9.04 27.78 3.55
N THR A 284 9.74 26.73 3.98
CA THR A 284 9.46 25.34 3.55
C THR A 284 8.06 24.91 3.98
N TYR A 285 7.77 25.04 5.26
CA TYR A 285 6.48 24.66 5.84
C TYR A 285 5.31 25.39 5.16
N ASP A 286 5.43 26.70 5.04
CA ASP A 286 4.40 27.54 4.40
C ASP A 286 4.18 27.15 2.91
N ARG A 287 5.25 26.83 2.19
CA ARG A 287 5.14 26.37 0.80
C ARG A 287 4.48 25.00 0.71
N VAL A 288 4.87 24.03 1.56
CA VAL A 288 4.26 22.70 1.61
C VAL A 288 2.78 22.79 1.97
N MET A 289 2.43 23.57 3.00
CA MET A 289 1.01 23.72 3.41
C MET A 289 0.15 24.34 2.31
N ARG A 290 0.71 25.24 1.49
CA ARG A 290 0.00 25.74 0.30
C ARG A 290 -0.18 24.67 -0.77
N GLU A 291 0.85 23.85 -1.01
CA GLU A 291 0.83 22.79 -2.02
C GLU A 291 -0.22 21.71 -1.70
N VAL A 292 -0.31 21.30 -0.43
CA VAL A 292 -1.23 20.23 -0.01
C VAL A 292 -2.63 20.72 0.40
N ARG A 293 -2.89 22.02 0.39
CA ARG A 293 -4.15 22.63 0.88
C ARG A 293 -5.41 21.98 0.33
N ASP A 294 -5.48 21.84 -0.98
CA ASP A 294 -6.67 21.32 -1.63
C ASP A 294 -6.91 19.83 -1.31
N GLU A 295 -5.84 19.07 -1.15
CA GLU A 295 -5.89 17.68 -0.71
C GLU A 295 -6.45 17.59 0.72
N LEU A 296 -5.89 18.35 1.67
CA LEU A 296 -6.34 18.38 3.06
C LEU A 296 -7.81 18.83 3.17
N ARG A 297 -8.18 19.85 2.38
CA ARG A 297 -9.54 20.33 2.30
C ARG A 297 -10.49 19.26 1.75
N ALA A 298 -10.11 18.50 0.73
CA ALA A 298 -10.91 17.42 0.17
C ALA A 298 -11.16 16.31 1.20
N VAL A 299 -10.12 15.90 1.96
CA VAL A 299 -10.29 14.97 3.08
C VAL A 299 -11.29 15.51 4.08
N TRP A 300 -11.10 16.74 4.56
CA TRP A 300 -11.96 17.36 5.55
C TRP A 300 -13.42 17.49 5.11
N THR A 301 -13.67 17.92 3.87
CA THR A 301 -15.02 18.10 3.34
C THR A 301 -15.74 16.78 3.16
N GLY A 302 -15.01 15.70 2.87
CA GLY A 302 -15.52 14.34 2.79
C GLY A 302 -15.90 13.68 4.14
N LEU A 303 -15.60 14.35 5.28
CA LEU A 303 -15.95 13.86 6.60
C LEU A 303 -17.33 14.35 7.05
N SER A 304 -18.07 13.47 7.73
CA SER A 304 -19.32 13.86 8.42
C SER A 304 -19.02 14.81 9.60
N PRO A 305 -20.01 15.59 10.08
CA PRO A 305 -19.81 16.48 11.23
C PRO A 305 -19.33 15.75 12.49
N ALA A 306 -19.73 14.49 12.71
CA ALA A 306 -19.27 13.69 13.83
C ALA A 306 -17.80 13.28 13.67
N GLN A 307 -17.41 12.87 12.47
CA GLN A 307 -16.01 12.53 12.16
C GLN A 307 -15.09 13.75 12.26
N ARG A 308 -15.52 14.92 11.79
CA ARG A 308 -14.74 16.16 11.93
C ARG A 308 -14.47 16.50 13.40
N ARG A 309 -15.47 16.36 14.28
CA ARG A 309 -15.29 16.57 15.73
C ARG A 309 -14.28 15.59 16.33
N VAL A 310 -14.38 14.30 16.00
CA VAL A 310 -13.43 13.29 16.46
C VAL A 310 -12.02 13.62 15.96
N LEU A 311 -11.87 13.89 14.66
CA LEU A 311 -10.57 14.21 14.05
C LEU A 311 -9.93 15.45 14.72
N THR A 312 -10.73 16.52 14.98
CA THR A 312 -10.26 17.70 15.71
C THR A 312 -9.78 17.34 17.12
N THR A 313 -10.56 16.53 17.86
CA THR A 313 -10.17 16.10 19.23
C THR A 313 -8.85 15.33 19.23
N VAL A 314 -8.66 14.44 18.23
CA VAL A 314 -7.43 13.66 18.08
C VAL A 314 -6.24 14.55 17.67
N ALA A 315 -6.45 15.47 16.73
CA ALA A 315 -5.41 16.40 16.24
C ALA A 315 -4.94 17.35 17.35
N GLU A 316 -5.83 17.82 18.19
CA GLU A 316 -5.52 18.69 19.34
C GLU A 316 -4.88 17.95 20.53
N GLY A 317 -4.73 16.62 20.46
CA GLY A 317 -4.18 15.79 21.54
C GLY A 317 -4.99 15.81 22.83
N ARG A 318 -6.27 16.22 22.75
CA ARG A 318 -7.14 16.32 23.94
C ARG A 318 -7.53 14.95 24.48
N GLU A 319 -7.85 14.90 25.78
CA GLU A 319 -8.27 13.68 26.48
C GLU A 319 -9.37 12.93 25.73
N GLY A 320 -9.26 11.63 25.81
CA GLY A 320 -10.00 10.56 25.14
C GLY A 320 -11.39 10.88 24.62
N ILE A 321 -11.58 10.59 23.38
CA ILE A 321 -12.85 10.61 22.62
C ILE A 321 -14.01 10.01 23.43
N TYR A 322 -13.72 9.03 24.30
CA TYR A 322 -14.65 8.34 25.18
C TYR A 322 -14.92 9.09 26.51
N ALA A 323 -14.04 9.97 26.95
CA ALA A 323 -14.21 10.76 28.16
C ALA A 323 -15.23 11.90 27.97
N ALA A 324 -15.26 12.52 26.81
CA ALA A 324 -16.26 13.54 26.46
C ALA A 324 -17.69 12.98 26.41
N GLY A 325 -17.87 11.72 26.00
CA GLY A 325 -19.18 11.04 26.00
C GLY A 325 -19.69 10.68 27.39
N ARG A 326 -18.80 10.38 28.34
CA ARG A 326 -19.18 10.04 29.73
C ARG A 326 -19.63 11.24 30.57
N ARG A 327 -19.12 12.44 30.31
CA ARG A 327 -19.45 13.66 31.07
C ARG A 327 -20.86 14.24 30.75
N HIS A 328 -21.51 13.79 29.67
CA HIS A 328 -22.77 14.35 29.17
C HIS A 328 -23.94 13.34 29.11
N GLY A 329 -23.94 12.31 29.91
CA GLY A 329 -25.05 11.42 30.29
C GLY A 329 -26.15 11.21 29.24
N GLY A 330 -25.86 10.52 28.14
CA GLY A 330 -26.87 10.18 27.16
C GLY A 330 -26.32 9.50 25.90
N SER A 331 -27.14 8.85 25.10
CA SER A 331 -26.91 8.04 23.91
C SER A 331 -25.89 8.57 22.83
N ARG A 332 -25.15 9.60 23.14
CA ARG A 332 -24.10 10.26 22.32
C ARG A 332 -22.80 9.45 22.21
N GLY A 333 -22.58 8.46 23.08
CA GLY A 333 -21.41 7.58 23.00
C GLY A 333 -21.35 6.76 21.72
N GLY A 334 -22.49 6.26 21.25
CA GLY A 334 -22.55 5.44 20.04
C GLY A 334 -22.19 6.18 18.74
N ALA A 335 -22.55 7.47 18.63
CA ALA A 335 -22.21 8.28 17.46
C ALA A 335 -20.70 8.59 17.39
N ALA A 336 -20.04 8.84 18.51
CA ALA A 336 -18.60 9.06 18.58
C ALA A 336 -17.83 7.77 18.27
N VAL A 337 -18.27 6.62 18.81
CA VAL A 337 -17.67 5.31 18.51
C VAL A 337 -17.73 5.04 17.00
N LYS A 338 -18.91 5.13 16.40
CA LYS A 338 -19.09 4.91 14.96
C LYS A 338 -18.29 5.89 14.10
N ALA A 339 -18.17 7.15 14.53
CA ALA A 339 -17.35 8.14 13.82
C ALA A 339 -15.85 7.78 13.90
N THR A 340 -15.39 7.32 15.08
CA THR A 340 -14.00 6.86 15.28
C THR A 340 -13.72 5.63 14.41
N GLU A 341 -14.58 4.62 14.43
CA GLU A 341 -14.46 3.43 13.59
C GLU A 341 -14.40 3.81 12.10
N GLY A 342 -15.29 4.70 11.67
CA GLY A 342 -15.30 5.17 10.28
C GLY A 342 -14.03 5.94 9.88
N LEU A 343 -13.39 6.67 10.79
CA LEU A 343 -12.11 7.33 10.55
C LEU A 343 -10.94 6.32 10.49
N VAL A 344 -10.96 5.30 11.35
CA VAL A 344 -9.99 4.20 11.32
C VAL A 344 -10.12 3.42 10.01
N ASP A 345 -11.33 3.09 9.61
CA ASP A 345 -11.59 2.35 8.36
C ASP A 345 -11.15 3.11 7.12
N ARG A 346 -11.26 4.44 7.14
CA ARG A 346 -10.77 5.32 6.06
C ARG A 346 -9.24 5.51 6.09
N GLY A 347 -8.57 5.13 7.18
CA GLY A 347 -7.13 5.35 7.35
C GLY A 347 -6.79 6.82 7.66
N GLU A 348 -7.69 7.56 8.33
CA GLU A 348 -7.44 8.95 8.75
C GLU A 348 -6.83 9.02 10.15
N ILE A 349 -7.21 8.10 11.03
CA ILE A 349 -6.65 7.95 12.37
C ILE A 349 -6.26 6.50 12.65
N THR A 350 -5.33 6.32 13.56
CA THR A 350 -4.88 5.00 14.03
C THR A 350 -4.74 4.97 15.53
N GLN A 351 -4.72 3.78 16.12
CA GLN A 351 -4.42 3.63 17.55
C GLN A 351 -2.96 4.03 17.83
N ASP A 352 -2.78 4.79 18.89
CA ASP A 352 -1.47 5.17 19.39
C ASP A 352 -1.53 5.31 20.92
N PRO A 353 -1.14 4.27 21.68
CA PRO A 353 -1.19 4.27 23.12
C PRO A 353 -0.33 5.35 23.79
N SER A 354 0.64 5.92 23.06
CA SER A 354 1.51 6.98 23.56
C SER A 354 0.82 8.35 23.66
N THR A 355 -0.32 8.51 22.97
CA THR A 355 -1.08 9.78 22.99
C THR A 355 -2.15 9.78 24.07
N THR A 356 -2.49 10.96 24.58
CA THR A 356 -3.54 11.14 25.59
C THR A 356 -4.92 10.66 25.11
N SER A 357 -5.21 10.79 23.83
CA SER A 357 -6.45 10.31 23.21
C SER A 357 -6.45 8.80 22.95
N GLY A 358 -5.29 8.13 23.02
CA GLY A 358 -5.10 6.75 22.57
C GLY A 358 -5.15 6.60 21.04
N MET A 359 -5.20 7.72 20.30
CA MET A 359 -5.34 7.77 18.85
C MET A 359 -4.43 8.86 18.28
N ARG A 360 -4.02 8.69 17.02
CA ARG A 360 -3.20 9.64 16.27
C ARG A 360 -3.79 9.85 14.87
N VAL A 361 -3.75 11.09 14.39
CA VAL A 361 -4.02 11.38 12.95
C VAL A 361 -2.88 10.82 12.13
N ILE A 362 -3.19 10.10 11.07
CA ILE A 362 -2.19 9.42 10.25
C ILE A 362 -1.39 10.43 9.42
N ASP A 363 -2.08 11.38 8.77
CA ASP A 363 -1.43 12.47 8.04
C ASP A 363 -1.10 13.63 9.00
N PRO A 364 0.19 13.86 9.34
CA PRO A 364 0.56 14.91 10.27
C PRO A 364 0.28 16.32 9.75
N LEU A 365 0.30 16.53 8.42
CA LEU A 365 -0.06 17.83 7.84
C LEU A 365 -1.56 18.10 7.94
N LEU A 366 -2.41 17.05 7.91
CA LEU A 366 -3.84 17.21 8.19
C LEU A 366 -4.07 17.60 9.66
N ALA A 367 -3.33 16.98 10.58
CA ALA A 367 -3.40 17.35 11.99
C ALA A 367 -2.97 18.81 12.21
N ALA A 368 -1.85 19.23 11.64
CA ALA A 368 -1.37 20.62 11.71
C ALA A 368 -2.38 21.60 11.11
N TRP A 369 -2.92 21.31 9.93
CA TRP A 369 -3.91 22.15 9.25
C TRP A 369 -5.22 22.32 10.06
N VAL A 370 -5.66 21.26 10.74
CA VAL A 370 -6.82 21.31 11.63
C VAL A 370 -6.53 22.18 12.85
N ASN A 371 -5.34 22.06 13.46
CA ASN A 371 -4.91 22.84 14.63
C ASN A 371 -4.73 24.34 14.30
N GLU A 372 -4.35 24.67 13.10
CA GLU A 372 -4.23 26.06 12.59
C GLU A 372 -5.61 26.70 12.25
N GLY A 373 -6.71 26.02 12.55
CA GLY A 373 -8.05 26.56 12.29
C GLY A 373 -8.52 26.40 10.85
N ARG A 374 -7.89 25.51 10.07
CA ARG A 374 -8.33 25.16 8.72
C ARG A 374 -8.36 26.34 7.77
N PRO A 375 -7.24 27.01 7.54
CA PRO A 375 -7.19 28.22 6.73
C PRO A 375 -7.79 27.97 5.34
N GLY A 376 -8.78 28.74 4.95
CA GLY A 376 -9.45 28.72 3.64
C GLY A 376 -10.66 27.76 3.53
N VAL A 377 -11.26 27.35 4.66
CA VAL A 377 -12.61 26.72 4.72
C VAL A 377 -13.64 27.76 5.07
#